data_376052d5bd6bc00b40f6ff5fe041a83f
#
_entry.id   376052d5bd6bc00b40f6ff5fe041a83f
#
_cell.length_a   1.000
_cell.length_b   1.000
_cell.length_c   1.000
_cell.angle_alpha   90.00
_cell.angle_beta   90.00
_cell.angle_gamma   90.00
#
_symmetry.space_group_name_H-M   'P 1'
#
loop_
_entity.id
_entity.type
_entity.pdbx_description
1 polymer ?
#
loop_
_entity_poly.entity_id
_entity_poly.type
_entity_poly.pdbx_seq_one_letter_code
_entity_poly.pdbx_strand_id
1 'polypeptide(L)'
;NGLPFSLADINWPLSLELEGCNPNADPSLLPKYYNVPTFNKKSCSQPMYSYKDMKFNVGDGCMKILRDWKVIDWCQYVPNAKPQVGVWTYTQVIKLVLKDSTAKLNCPKDTIVDANQDCKGAFVKLDSATAFSKCGAIYKITNTSPYAKSSGANASGTYPLGTTQFYFIAEYGCGKELKCLVTVKVKNKIPPTPYC
;
A
#
# COMPACT_ATOMS: atom_id res chain seq x y z
N ASN A 1 -47.10 20.72 14.11
CA ASN A 1 -46.68 19.81 13.04
C ASN A 1 -45.18 19.98 12.80
N GLY A 2 -44.38 19.08 13.39
CA GLY A 2 -42.95 19.05 13.15
C GLY A 2 -42.63 18.66 11.68
N LEU A 3 -41.50 19.15 11.14
CA LEU A 3 -41.03 18.74 9.82
C LEU A 3 -40.81 17.22 9.78
N PRO A 4 -41.12 16.53 8.67
CA PRO A 4 -40.84 15.12 8.53
C PRO A 4 -39.33 14.85 8.56
N PHE A 5 -38.93 13.63 8.90
CA PHE A 5 -37.56 13.17 8.82
C PHE A 5 -37.06 13.27 7.36
N SER A 6 -35.87 13.75 7.16
CA SER A 6 -35.30 14.06 5.84
C SER A 6 -33.80 13.70 5.75
N LEU A 7 -33.23 13.85 4.57
CA LEU A 7 -31.79 13.68 4.36
C LEU A 7 -30.94 14.53 5.34
N ALA A 8 -31.40 15.72 5.69
CA ALA A 8 -30.68 16.61 6.62
C ALA A 8 -30.63 16.07 8.05
N ASP A 9 -31.47 15.09 8.39
CA ASP A 9 -31.48 14.45 9.70
C ASP A 9 -30.59 13.21 9.79
N ILE A 10 -29.88 12.86 8.71
CA ILE A 10 -28.98 11.73 8.62
C ILE A 10 -27.53 12.25 8.65
N ASN A 11 -26.76 11.81 9.65
CA ASN A 11 -25.32 12.00 9.68
C ASN A 11 -24.66 10.74 9.13
N TRP A 12 -24.21 10.81 7.90
CA TRP A 12 -23.55 9.71 7.22
C TRP A 12 -22.13 9.46 7.76
N PRO A 13 -21.69 8.21 7.84
CA PRO A 13 -20.32 7.92 8.24
C PRO A 13 -19.32 8.45 7.21
N LEU A 14 -18.24 9.06 7.71
CA LEU A 14 -17.19 9.61 6.90
C LEU A 14 -16.35 8.51 6.25
N SER A 15 -15.81 8.79 5.08
CA SER A 15 -14.80 7.95 4.43
C SER A 15 -13.50 7.97 5.21
N LEU A 16 -12.74 6.86 5.19
CA LEU A 16 -11.51 6.74 5.95
C LEU A 16 -10.48 5.83 5.26
N GLU A 17 -9.25 5.93 5.73
CA GLU A 17 -8.16 4.99 5.45
C GLU A 17 -7.79 4.26 6.73
N LEU A 18 -7.75 2.92 6.68
CA LEU A 18 -7.29 2.05 7.75
C LEU A 18 -5.94 1.47 7.38
N GLU A 19 -4.97 1.59 8.28
CA GLU A 19 -3.62 1.08 8.10
C GLU A 19 -3.31 -0.04 9.10
N GLY A 20 -2.53 -1.03 8.69
CA GLY A 20 -2.07 -2.11 9.55
C GLY A 20 -1.71 -3.38 8.80
N CYS A 21 -1.39 -4.43 9.55
CA CYS A 21 -1.10 -5.74 8.97
C CYS A 21 -2.33 -6.40 8.34
N ASN A 22 -3.48 -6.23 8.97
CA ASN A 22 -4.75 -6.79 8.51
C ASN A 22 -5.89 -5.89 8.98
N PRO A 23 -6.00 -4.68 8.41
CA PRO A 23 -7.03 -3.74 8.83
C PRO A 23 -8.42 -4.31 8.56
N ASN A 24 -9.32 -4.15 9.53
CA ASN A 24 -10.69 -4.65 9.46
C ASN A 24 -11.68 -3.49 9.40
N ALA A 25 -12.54 -3.50 8.38
CA ALA A 25 -13.55 -2.47 8.14
C ALA A 25 -14.93 -2.80 8.74
N ASP A 26 -15.04 -3.78 9.63
CA ASP A 26 -16.30 -4.04 10.34
C ASP A 26 -16.77 -2.77 11.05
N PRO A 27 -18.01 -2.30 10.85
CA PRO A 27 -18.50 -1.07 11.47
C PRO A 27 -18.36 -1.05 12.99
N SER A 28 -18.48 -2.21 13.66
CA SER A 28 -18.34 -2.31 15.12
C SER A 28 -16.94 -1.97 15.63
N LEU A 29 -15.91 -2.05 14.76
CA LEU A 29 -14.52 -1.78 15.07
C LEU A 29 -14.06 -0.38 14.65
N LEU A 30 -14.91 0.36 13.90
CA LEU A 30 -14.58 1.69 13.42
C LEU A 30 -14.85 2.77 14.48
N PRO A 31 -14.04 3.86 14.47
CA PRO A 31 -14.28 4.97 15.39
C PRO A 31 -15.64 5.63 15.14
N LYS A 32 -16.17 6.31 16.17
CA LYS A 32 -17.34 7.17 16.05
C LYS A 32 -17.17 8.13 14.86
N TYR A 33 -18.24 8.43 14.15
CA TYR A 33 -18.35 9.19 12.90
C TYR A 33 -17.90 8.47 11.63
N TYR A 34 -17.25 7.31 11.74
CA TYR A 34 -16.83 6.48 10.60
C TYR A 34 -17.54 5.14 10.55
N ASN A 35 -18.29 4.79 11.60
CA ASN A 35 -18.84 3.46 11.81
C ASN A 35 -20.22 3.27 11.19
N VAL A 36 -21.23 4.00 11.64
CA VAL A 36 -22.62 3.83 11.22
C VAL A 36 -23.31 5.19 11.06
N PRO A 37 -24.39 5.27 10.25
CA PRO A 37 -25.23 6.47 10.21
C PRO A 37 -25.83 6.77 11.58
N THR A 38 -25.92 8.04 11.93
CA THR A 38 -26.62 8.52 13.12
C THR A 38 -27.76 9.47 12.71
N PHE A 39 -28.75 9.62 13.56
CA PHE A 39 -29.98 10.30 13.20
C PHE A 39 -30.38 11.38 14.18
N ASN A 40 -30.86 12.50 13.65
CA ASN A 40 -31.59 13.53 14.40
C ASN A 40 -33.07 13.17 14.33
N LYS A 41 -33.53 12.33 15.28
CA LYS A 41 -34.91 11.77 15.24
C LYS A 41 -35.96 12.86 15.39
N LYS A 42 -37.01 12.76 14.58
CA LYS A 42 -38.26 13.54 14.69
C LYS A 42 -39.30 12.72 15.47
N SER A 43 -40.33 13.37 15.92
CA SER A 43 -41.33 12.75 16.82
C SER A 43 -41.98 11.47 16.29
N CYS A 44 -42.13 11.31 14.97
CA CYS A 44 -42.67 10.11 14.34
C CYS A 44 -41.63 9.24 13.65
N SER A 45 -40.35 9.66 13.56
CA SER A 45 -39.35 8.96 12.76
C SER A 45 -38.92 7.64 13.38
N GLN A 46 -38.78 6.60 12.56
CA GLN A 46 -38.22 5.29 12.89
C GLN A 46 -37.14 4.91 11.85
N PRO A 47 -36.01 5.66 11.79
CA PRO A 47 -34.99 5.38 10.85
C PRO A 47 -34.19 4.12 11.24
N MET A 48 -33.98 3.26 10.25
CA MET A 48 -33.13 2.07 10.32
C MET A 48 -32.16 2.09 9.17
N TYR A 49 -31.01 1.45 9.34
CA TYR A 49 -29.99 1.38 8.29
C TYR A 49 -29.58 -0.06 7.97
N SER A 50 -29.10 -0.24 6.76
CA SER A 50 -28.40 -1.44 6.30
C SER A 50 -27.24 -1.02 5.40
N TYR A 51 -26.31 -1.93 5.12
CA TYR A 51 -25.22 -1.65 4.19
C TYR A 51 -24.85 -2.89 3.36
N LYS A 52 -24.17 -2.61 2.24
CA LYS A 52 -23.58 -3.62 1.37
C LYS A 52 -22.18 -3.17 0.98
N ASP A 53 -21.20 -4.06 1.11
CA ASP A 53 -19.81 -3.81 0.72
C ASP A 53 -19.50 -4.37 -0.67
N MET A 54 -18.88 -3.54 -1.50
CA MET A 54 -18.19 -3.95 -2.71
C MET A 54 -16.68 -3.77 -2.49
N LYS A 55 -15.92 -4.87 -2.66
CA LYS A 55 -14.49 -4.91 -2.38
C LYS A 55 -13.70 -4.95 -3.68
N PHE A 56 -12.70 -4.08 -3.78
CA PHE A 56 -11.79 -3.97 -4.94
C PHE A 56 -10.36 -4.13 -4.46
N ASN A 57 -9.64 -5.11 -5.01
CA ASN A 57 -8.20 -5.20 -4.84
C ASN A 57 -7.55 -4.22 -5.84
N VAL A 58 -6.87 -3.20 -5.31
CA VAL A 58 -6.25 -2.14 -6.13
C VAL A 58 -4.73 -2.23 -6.15
N GLY A 59 -4.17 -3.33 -5.64
CA GLY A 59 -2.73 -3.62 -5.60
C GLY A 59 -2.38 -4.52 -4.43
N ASP A 60 -1.15 -5.00 -4.40
CA ASP A 60 -0.65 -5.84 -3.32
C ASP A 60 -0.75 -5.13 -1.97
N GLY A 61 -1.49 -5.69 -1.04
CA GLY A 61 -1.71 -5.13 0.28
C GLY A 61 -2.57 -3.85 0.30
N CYS A 62 -3.30 -3.56 -0.78
CA CYS A 62 -4.17 -2.39 -0.89
C CYS A 62 -5.55 -2.79 -1.38
N MET A 63 -6.56 -2.51 -0.59
CA MET A 63 -7.95 -2.79 -0.91
C MET A 63 -8.80 -1.54 -0.74
N LYS A 64 -9.75 -1.33 -1.62
CA LYS A 64 -10.78 -0.30 -1.50
C LYS A 64 -12.14 -0.96 -1.32
N ILE A 65 -12.90 -0.49 -0.34
CA ILE A 65 -14.28 -0.91 -0.09
C ILE A 65 -15.19 0.27 -0.39
N LEU A 66 -16.19 0.05 -1.24
CA LEU A 66 -17.34 0.93 -1.39
C LEU A 66 -18.45 0.35 -0.55
N ARG A 67 -18.81 1.03 0.53
CA ARG A 67 -19.89 0.63 1.44
C ARG A 67 -21.11 1.46 1.13
N ASP A 68 -22.10 0.82 0.50
CA ASP A 68 -23.37 1.44 0.18
C ASP A 68 -24.32 1.33 1.38
N TRP A 69 -24.53 2.46 2.03
CA TRP A 69 -25.49 2.61 3.11
C TRP A 69 -26.88 2.89 2.56
N LYS A 70 -27.87 2.28 3.17
CA LYS A 70 -29.29 2.57 2.93
C LYS A 70 -29.96 2.88 4.26
N VAL A 71 -30.67 4.00 4.33
CA VAL A 71 -31.50 4.38 5.47
C VAL A 71 -32.95 4.37 5.01
N ILE A 72 -33.81 3.75 5.82
CA ILE A 72 -35.26 3.72 5.62
C ILE A 72 -35.91 4.31 6.87
N ASP A 73 -36.78 5.29 6.71
CA ASP A 73 -37.67 5.74 7.77
C ASP A 73 -39.04 5.06 7.62
N TRP A 74 -39.30 4.12 8.50
CA TRP A 74 -40.54 3.32 8.47
C TRP A 74 -41.81 4.13 8.63
N CYS A 75 -41.77 5.34 9.20
CA CYS A 75 -42.94 6.22 9.26
C CYS A 75 -43.34 6.81 7.90
N GLN A 76 -42.42 6.88 6.97
CA GLN A 76 -42.62 7.49 5.64
C GLN A 76 -42.52 6.49 4.48
N TYR A 77 -41.93 5.33 4.72
CA TYR A 77 -41.63 4.37 3.66
C TYR A 77 -42.91 3.89 2.95
N VAL A 78 -42.93 4.03 1.63
CA VAL A 78 -43.98 3.52 0.77
C VAL A 78 -43.37 2.52 -0.21
N PRO A 79 -43.77 1.23 -0.16
CA PRO A 79 -43.27 0.22 -1.10
C PRO A 79 -43.54 0.61 -2.57
N ASN A 80 -42.58 0.40 -3.45
CA ASN A 80 -42.73 0.60 -4.89
C ASN A 80 -43.08 2.04 -5.35
N ALA A 81 -42.98 3.04 -4.46
CA ALA A 81 -43.16 4.43 -4.83
C ALA A 81 -42.10 4.87 -5.84
N LYS A 82 -42.49 5.69 -6.83
CA LYS A 82 -41.63 6.31 -7.81
C LYS A 82 -41.91 7.82 -7.88
N PRO A 83 -40.97 8.70 -7.40
CA PRO A 83 -39.69 8.38 -6.76
C PRO A 83 -39.85 7.68 -5.41
N GLN A 84 -38.81 7.01 -4.93
CA GLN A 84 -38.83 6.36 -3.62
C GLN A 84 -39.03 7.38 -2.49
N VAL A 85 -39.89 7.03 -1.54
CA VAL A 85 -40.22 7.86 -0.37
C VAL A 85 -39.70 7.18 0.90
N GLY A 86 -39.09 7.97 1.79
CA GLY A 86 -38.56 7.47 3.06
C GLY A 86 -37.30 6.59 2.92
N VAL A 87 -36.57 6.70 1.82
CA VAL A 87 -35.33 5.95 1.56
C VAL A 87 -34.21 6.88 1.10
N TRP A 88 -33.06 6.77 1.72
CA TRP A 88 -31.85 7.52 1.37
C TRP A 88 -30.66 6.57 1.28
N THR A 89 -29.74 6.88 0.38
CA THR A 89 -28.53 6.08 0.14
C THR A 89 -27.29 6.95 0.17
N TYR A 90 -26.17 6.36 0.55
CA TYR A 90 -24.86 7.02 0.60
C TYR A 90 -23.76 6.00 0.44
N THR A 91 -22.72 6.32 -0.31
CA THR A 91 -21.54 5.48 -0.48
C THR A 91 -20.38 6.02 0.35
N GLN A 92 -19.94 5.23 1.33
CA GLN A 92 -18.74 5.47 2.11
C GLN A 92 -17.57 4.77 1.41
N VAL A 93 -16.43 5.45 1.29
CA VAL A 93 -15.19 4.88 0.75
C VAL A 93 -14.26 4.53 1.89
N ILE A 94 -13.88 3.26 1.99
CA ILE A 94 -12.93 2.76 2.99
C ILE A 94 -11.72 2.20 2.25
N LYS A 95 -10.53 2.75 2.52
CA LYS A 95 -9.28 2.29 1.97
C LYS A 95 -8.54 1.48 3.03
N LEU A 96 -8.20 0.23 2.71
CA LEU A 96 -7.39 -0.64 3.56
C LEU A 96 -5.97 -0.68 3.00
N VAL A 97 -5.00 -0.29 3.83
CA VAL A 97 -3.60 -0.17 3.44
C VAL A 97 -2.76 -1.05 4.34
N LEU A 98 -1.98 -1.97 3.72
CA LEU A 98 -0.97 -2.70 4.44
C LEU A 98 0.11 -1.71 4.92
N LYS A 99 0.29 -1.63 6.23
CA LYS A 99 1.36 -0.86 6.86
C LYS A 99 2.04 -1.74 7.88
N ASP A 100 3.32 -1.96 7.67
CA ASP A 100 4.15 -2.74 8.57
C ASP A 100 5.39 -1.94 8.98
N SER A 101 5.38 -1.44 10.20
CA SER A 101 6.52 -0.73 10.78
C SER A 101 7.73 -1.65 11.04
N THR A 102 7.54 -2.98 10.95
CA THR A 102 8.62 -3.98 11.09
C THR A 102 9.26 -4.35 9.76
N ALA A 103 8.74 -3.83 8.65
CA ALA A 103 9.27 -4.10 7.33
C ALA A 103 10.74 -3.63 7.21
N LYS A 104 11.60 -4.52 6.76
CA LYS A 104 13.04 -4.26 6.58
C LYS A 104 13.52 -4.83 5.26
N LEU A 105 14.39 -4.10 4.60
CA LEU A 105 15.14 -4.54 3.44
C LEU A 105 16.60 -4.75 3.87
N ASN A 106 17.08 -5.99 3.77
CA ASN A 106 18.47 -6.35 4.03
C ASN A 106 19.20 -6.43 2.70
N CYS A 107 20.20 -5.59 2.53
CA CYS A 107 20.96 -5.50 1.31
C CYS A 107 22.37 -6.08 1.48
N PRO A 108 23.01 -6.53 0.38
CA PRO A 108 24.41 -6.93 0.43
C PRO A 108 25.29 -5.75 0.88
N LYS A 109 26.39 -6.09 1.50
CA LYS A 109 27.39 -5.10 1.94
C LYS A 109 28.07 -4.46 0.74
N ASP A 110 28.53 -3.23 0.93
CA ASP A 110 29.44 -2.58 -0.01
C ASP A 110 30.65 -3.48 -0.28
N THR A 111 31.03 -3.59 -1.54
CA THR A 111 32.01 -4.56 -1.99
C THR A 111 33.12 -3.86 -2.75
N ILE A 112 34.34 -4.24 -2.44
CA ILE A 112 35.56 -3.77 -3.14
C ILE A 112 36.24 -4.98 -3.72
N VAL A 113 36.49 -4.96 -5.02
CA VAL A 113 37.20 -6.01 -5.74
C VAL A 113 38.33 -5.41 -6.61
N ASP A 114 39.25 -6.26 -6.98
CA ASP A 114 40.30 -5.87 -7.93
C ASP A 114 39.84 -6.17 -9.36
N ALA A 115 40.27 -5.34 -10.29
CA ALA A 115 40.01 -5.55 -11.70
C ALA A 115 40.65 -6.84 -12.21
N ASN A 116 40.08 -7.39 -13.28
CA ASN A 116 40.65 -8.47 -14.04
C ASN A 116 41.97 -8.03 -14.71
N GLN A 117 42.71 -9.01 -15.26
CA GLN A 117 43.98 -8.75 -15.92
C GLN A 117 43.93 -7.82 -17.14
N ASP A 118 42.74 -7.69 -17.74
CA ASP A 118 42.50 -6.77 -18.87
C ASP A 118 42.24 -5.33 -18.44
N CYS A 119 42.25 -5.04 -17.13
CA CYS A 119 42.07 -3.72 -16.54
C CYS A 119 40.73 -3.02 -16.92
N LYS A 120 39.74 -3.76 -17.45
CA LYS A 120 38.47 -3.15 -17.89
C LYS A 120 37.37 -3.21 -16.84
N GLY A 121 37.50 -4.12 -15.90
CA GLY A 121 36.48 -4.33 -14.86
C GLY A 121 36.67 -5.64 -14.13
N ALA A 122 35.65 -6.06 -13.40
CA ALA A 122 35.61 -7.36 -12.72
C ALA A 122 34.20 -7.89 -12.63
N PHE A 123 34.06 -9.22 -12.65
CA PHE A 123 32.83 -9.86 -12.24
C PHE A 123 32.71 -9.79 -10.73
N VAL A 124 31.61 -9.19 -10.24
CA VAL A 124 31.32 -9.05 -8.81
C VAL A 124 30.14 -9.94 -8.45
N LYS A 125 30.40 -10.89 -7.55
CA LYS A 125 29.34 -11.69 -6.96
C LYS A 125 28.82 -10.98 -5.70
N LEU A 126 27.55 -10.68 -5.69
CA LEU A 126 26.85 -10.08 -4.54
C LEU A 126 25.84 -11.06 -3.95
N ASP A 127 25.67 -11.00 -2.66
CA ASP A 127 24.54 -11.68 -2.02
C ASP A 127 23.21 -11.09 -2.51
N SER A 128 22.16 -11.88 -2.46
CA SER A 128 20.82 -11.37 -2.79
C SER A 128 20.26 -10.50 -1.67
N ALA A 129 19.62 -9.41 -2.04
CA ALA A 129 18.81 -8.65 -1.09
C ALA A 129 17.63 -9.48 -0.62
N THR A 130 17.27 -9.35 0.64
CA THR A 130 16.14 -10.03 1.27
C THR A 130 15.26 -9.03 2.00
N ALA A 131 13.96 -9.29 2.06
CA ALA A 131 13.03 -8.46 2.81
C ALA A 131 12.34 -9.28 3.90
N PHE A 132 12.01 -8.62 5.00
CA PHE A 132 11.33 -9.20 6.14
C PHE A 132 10.15 -8.33 6.55
N SER A 133 9.04 -8.98 6.92
CA SER A 133 7.83 -8.34 7.44
C SER A 133 7.12 -9.28 8.40
N LYS A 134 6.72 -8.79 9.56
CA LYS A 134 5.85 -9.54 10.48
C LYS A 134 4.43 -9.72 9.93
N CYS A 135 4.00 -8.85 9.04
CA CYS A 135 2.69 -8.94 8.39
C CYS A 135 2.62 -10.00 7.29
N GLY A 136 3.73 -10.65 6.94
CA GLY A 136 3.79 -11.59 5.82
C GLY A 136 3.63 -10.91 4.45
N ALA A 137 3.99 -9.62 4.35
CA ALA A 137 3.92 -8.88 3.09
C ALA A 137 4.81 -9.55 2.04
N ILE A 138 4.31 -9.64 0.82
CA ILE A 138 5.08 -10.13 -0.33
C ILE A 138 5.81 -8.92 -0.92
N TYR A 139 7.13 -9.05 -1.06
CA TYR A 139 7.97 -8.01 -1.63
C TYR A 139 8.42 -8.40 -3.03
N LYS A 140 8.28 -7.45 -3.94
CA LYS A 140 9.01 -7.49 -5.20
C LYS A 140 10.30 -6.72 -4.98
N ILE A 141 11.45 -7.41 -5.02
CA ILE A 141 12.75 -6.78 -4.89
C ILE A 141 13.36 -6.61 -6.27
N THR A 142 13.78 -5.38 -6.56
CA THR A 142 14.49 -5.01 -7.79
C THR A 142 15.77 -4.28 -7.45
N ASN A 143 16.69 -4.17 -8.43
CA ASN A 143 17.88 -3.32 -8.32
C ASN A 143 17.99 -2.40 -9.53
N THR A 144 18.66 -1.26 -9.32
CA THR A 144 18.88 -0.25 -10.35
C THR A 144 20.27 -0.30 -10.97
N SER A 145 21.06 -1.37 -10.70
CA SER A 145 22.40 -1.49 -11.25
C SER A 145 22.38 -1.64 -12.78
N PRO A 146 23.09 -0.79 -13.52
CA PRO A 146 23.21 -0.94 -14.96
C PRO A 146 24.10 -2.11 -15.39
N TYR A 147 24.83 -2.72 -14.45
CA TYR A 147 25.81 -3.78 -14.70
C TYR A 147 25.41 -5.14 -14.14
N ALA A 148 24.28 -5.22 -13.45
CA ALA A 148 23.75 -6.47 -12.95
C ALA A 148 23.25 -7.37 -14.10
N LYS A 149 23.44 -8.68 -13.96
CA LYS A 149 22.88 -9.67 -14.89
C LYS A 149 21.35 -9.75 -14.79
N SER A 150 20.78 -9.33 -13.69
CA SER A 150 19.35 -9.36 -13.40
C SER A 150 18.92 -8.08 -12.68
N SER A 151 17.74 -7.58 -12.98
CA SER A 151 17.13 -6.45 -12.28
C SER A 151 16.39 -6.86 -10.98
N GLY A 152 16.50 -8.11 -10.56
CA GLY A 152 15.85 -8.65 -9.35
C GLY A 152 16.64 -8.42 -8.07
N ALA A 153 16.47 -9.33 -7.12
CA ALA A 153 17.09 -9.25 -5.80
C ALA A 153 18.62 -9.48 -5.81
N ASN A 154 19.20 -9.94 -6.90
CA ASN A 154 20.64 -10.16 -7.04
C ASN A 154 21.22 -9.26 -8.11
N ALA A 155 22.20 -8.44 -7.72
CA ALA A 155 22.87 -7.50 -8.62
C ALA A 155 24.29 -7.97 -9.01
N SER A 156 24.59 -9.26 -8.92
CA SER A 156 25.85 -9.79 -9.45
C SER A 156 26.00 -9.51 -10.94
N GLY A 157 27.19 -9.11 -11.36
CA GLY A 157 27.43 -8.76 -12.75
C GLY A 157 28.85 -8.30 -13.00
N THR A 158 29.14 -7.80 -14.20
CA THR A 158 30.46 -7.27 -14.58
C THR A 158 30.47 -5.75 -14.44
N TYR A 159 31.19 -5.29 -13.45
CA TYR A 159 31.30 -3.87 -13.11
C TYR A 159 32.56 -3.27 -13.68
N PRO A 160 32.51 -2.04 -14.22
CA PRO A 160 33.72 -1.35 -14.74
C PRO A 160 34.63 -0.87 -13.61
N LEU A 161 35.83 -0.45 -13.96
CA LEU A 161 36.74 0.25 -13.05
C LEU A 161 36.03 1.48 -12.42
N GLY A 162 36.35 1.72 -11.16
CA GLY A 162 35.81 2.85 -10.40
C GLY A 162 34.71 2.46 -9.42
N THR A 163 33.86 3.41 -9.12
CA THR A 163 32.80 3.25 -8.13
C THR A 163 31.44 3.28 -8.81
N THR A 164 30.62 2.26 -8.57
CA THR A 164 29.23 2.18 -9.01
C THR A 164 28.32 2.16 -7.78
N GLN A 165 27.37 3.06 -7.75
CA GLN A 165 26.32 3.10 -6.72
C GLN A 165 24.97 2.83 -7.35
N PHE A 166 24.15 2.03 -6.67
CA PHE A 166 22.81 1.68 -7.11
C PHE A 166 21.93 1.31 -5.91
N TYR A 167 20.63 1.27 -6.13
CA TYR A 167 19.65 0.93 -5.09
C TYR A 167 19.10 -0.47 -5.30
N PHE A 168 18.87 -1.18 -4.19
CA PHE A 168 17.82 -2.18 -4.11
C PHE A 168 16.54 -1.53 -3.63
N ILE A 169 15.43 -1.95 -4.22
CA ILE A 169 14.10 -1.42 -3.95
C ILE A 169 13.18 -2.60 -3.66
N ALA A 170 12.56 -2.62 -2.49
CA ALA A 170 11.50 -3.56 -2.15
C ALA A 170 10.15 -2.84 -2.17
N GLU A 171 9.29 -3.22 -3.09
CA GLU A 171 7.93 -2.70 -3.20
C GLU A 171 6.97 -3.54 -2.37
N TYR A 172 6.12 -2.90 -1.59
CA TYR A 172 5.06 -3.53 -0.81
C TYR A 172 3.87 -2.60 -0.64
N GLY A 173 2.69 -3.18 -0.43
CA GLY A 173 1.43 -2.52 -0.10
C GLY A 173 1.21 -1.10 -0.67
N CYS A 174 0.30 -0.93 -1.62
CA CYS A 174 -0.11 0.38 -2.16
C CYS A 174 1.01 1.27 -2.70
N GLY A 175 2.05 0.67 -3.29
CA GLY A 175 3.17 1.41 -3.87
C GLY A 175 4.17 1.96 -2.86
N LYS A 176 4.20 1.43 -1.64
CA LYS A 176 5.24 1.76 -0.66
C LYS A 176 6.54 1.06 -1.02
N GLU A 177 7.66 1.69 -0.73
CA GLU A 177 8.99 1.20 -1.07
C GLU A 177 9.94 1.31 0.11
N LEU A 178 10.79 0.28 0.26
CA LEU A 178 12.00 0.35 1.05
C LEU A 178 13.20 0.39 0.09
N LYS A 179 14.19 1.21 0.40
CA LYS A 179 15.37 1.38 -0.44
C LYS A 179 16.64 1.27 0.39
N CYS A 180 17.68 0.68 -0.19
CA CYS A 180 19.03 0.76 0.33
C CYS A 180 20.03 1.02 -0.78
N LEU A 181 21.03 1.83 -0.49
CA LEU A 181 22.15 2.13 -1.39
C LEU A 181 23.23 1.07 -1.21
N VAL A 182 23.76 0.54 -2.32
CA VAL A 182 24.91 -0.38 -2.33
C VAL A 182 25.99 0.20 -3.26
N THR A 183 27.22 0.10 -2.80
CA THR A 183 28.41 0.58 -3.52
C THR A 183 29.29 -0.60 -3.92
N VAL A 184 29.60 -0.69 -5.20
CA VAL A 184 30.59 -1.61 -5.75
C VAL A 184 31.79 -0.79 -6.23
N LYS A 185 32.98 -1.10 -5.73
CA LYS A 185 34.21 -0.44 -6.13
C LYS A 185 35.16 -1.46 -6.75
N VAL A 186 35.51 -1.24 -8.02
CA VAL A 186 36.51 -2.05 -8.73
C VAL A 186 37.82 -1.24 -8.81
N LYS A 187 38.87 -1.75 -8.18
CA LYS A 187 40.20 -1.09 -8.11
C LYS A 187 41.15 -1.70 -9.11
N ASN A 188 41.96 -0.87 -9.73
CA ASN A 188 43.15 -1.35 -10.45
C ASN A 188 44.22 -1.67 -9.41
N LYS A 189 44.66 -2.92 -9.33
CA LYS A 189 45.73 -3.37 -8.43
C LYS A 189 47.13 -3.23 -9.05
N ILE A 190 47.20 -3.09 -10.36
CA ILE A 190 48.45 -3.00 -11.07
C ILE A 190 48.98 -1.57 -10.91
N PRO A 191 50.16 -1.33 -10.30
CA PRO A 191 50.75 -0.02 -10.33
C PRO A 191 50.83 0.44 -11.79
N PRO A 192 50.72 1.75 -12.07
CA PRO A 192 50.75 2.24 -13.44
C PRO A 192 52.00 1.77 -14.15
N THR A 193 51.88 0.64 -14.83
CA THR A 193 52.86 0.21 -15.83
C THR A 193 52.39 0.82 -17.15
N PRO A 194 53.30 1.15 -18.05
CA PRO A 194 52.93 1.81 -19.31
C PRO A 194 52.03 0.99 -20.23
N TYR A 195 51.45 -0.10 -19.75
CA TYR A 195 50.65 -1.05 -20.51
C TYR A 195 49.22 -1.27 -19.98
N CYS A 196 48.80 -0.54 -18.95
CA CYS A 196 47.40 -0.61 -18.48
C CYS A 196 46.70 0.71 -18.70
#